data_96327f0f4c701f541697b1785345e180
#
_entry.id   96327f0f4c701f541697b1785345e180
#
_cell.length_a   1.000
_cell.length_b   1.000
_cell.length_c   1.000
_cell.angle_alpha   90.00
_cell.angle_beta   90.00
_cell.angle_gamma   90.00
#
_symmetry.space_group_name_H-M   'P 1'
#
loop_
_entity.id
_entity.type
_entity.pdbx_description
1 polymer ?
#
loop_
_entity_poly.entity_id
_entity_poly.type
_entity_poly.pdbx_seq_one_letter_code
_entity_poly.pdbx_strand_id
1 'polypeptide(L)'
;VKVLGTTDPPYRAWRNRGIGNVHNGAHYYGQEIEELILPHIKANVFIVTAGGTLQPRKVPNNCIFVCHHNLSPEKMYKQFLEKNILWVCSKPSTVEKLEAVGEKAVYIPLSVDTKYVEKFKTEKIRDIAFIGNFWKFKSSYINSLPMEVHHVGGLDRRRLLEEMAKYRRVIAEGRCNIEAQVLGCEVEIPHYGSPGVEAIEREVLDSRDAIPFWREVLLKHEASTKLLK
;
A
#
# COMPACT_ATOMS: atom_id res chain seq x y z
N VAL A 1 -1.47 -19.42 6.85
CA VAL A 1 -1.57 -18.34 5.85
C VAL A 1 -0.19 -18.03 5.32
N LYS A 2 -0.06 -17.88 4.01
CA LYS A 2 1.17 -17.46 3.37
C LYS A 2 0.91 -16.10 2.70
N VAL A 3 1.71 -15.10 3.04
CA VAL A 3 1.73 -13.82 2.34
C VAL A 3 2.73 -13.91 1.22
N LEU A 4 2.24 -13.77 -0.01
CA LEU A 4 3.07 -13.64 -1.20
C LEU A 4 3.16 -12.15 -1.53
N GLY A 5 4.32 -11.60 -1.34
CA GLY A 5 4.61 -10.21 -1.70
C GLY A 5 5.48 -10.13 -2.92
N THR A 6 5.76 -8.92 -3.34
CA THR A 6 6.81 -8.61 -4.33
C THR A 6 8.20 -9.04 -3.86
N THR A 7 8.30 -9.61 -2.67
CA THR A 7 9.51 -10.14 -2.04
C THR A 7 9.80 -11.60 -2.38
N ASP A 8 8.90 -12.32 -3.05
CA ASP A 8 9.14 -13.70 -3.48
C ASP A 8 10.29 -13.78 -4.52
N PRO A 9 10.86 -14.96 -4.78
CA PRO A 9 12.13 -15.17 -5.47
C PRO A 9 12.56 -14.18 -6.56
N PRO A 10 11.67 -13.66 -7.42
CA PRO A 10 12.04 -12.63 -8.37
C PRO A 10 12.52 -11.33 -7.71
N TYR A 11 11.98 -10.99 -6.53
CA TYR A 11 12.36 -9.79 -5.80
C TYR A 11 13.68 -9.96 -5.04
N ARG A 12 13.90 -11.14 -4.45
CA ARG A 12 15.21 -11.49 -3.88
C ARG A 12 16.30 -11.49 -4.94
N ALA A 13 15.99 -11.96 -6.16
CA ALA A 13 16.91 -11.88 -7.29
C ALA A 13 17.22 -10.42 -7.70
N TRP A 14 16.27 -9.52 -7.59
CA TRP A 14 16.44 -8.08 -7.78
C TRP A 14 17.33 -7.46 -6.70
N ARG A 15 17.11 -7.79 -5.44
CA ARG A 15 17.98 -7.38 -4.32
C ARG A 15 19.43 -7.82 -4.52
N ASN A 16 19.63 -9.05 -4.94
CA ASN A 16 20.95 -9.63 -5.14
C ASN A 16 21.69 -9.05 -6.37
N ARG A 17 20.97 -8.38 -7.28
CA ARG A 17 21.57 -7.77 -8.49
C ARG A 17 21.99 -6.32 -8.33
N GLY A 18 21.96 -5.78 -7.13
CA GLY A 18 22.36 -4.40 -6.86
C GLY A 18 21.47 -3.32 -7.52
N ILE A 19 20.37 -3.72 -8.13
CA ILE A 19 19.41 -2.80 -8.72
C ILE A 19 18.59 -2.22 -7.58
N GLY A 20 18.88 -0.99 -7.26
CA GLY A 20 18.43 -0.15 -6.17
C GLY A 20 17.28 -0.66 -5.31
N ASN A 21 17.44 -0.56 -4.01
CA ASN A 21 16.44 -0.94 -3.00
C ASN A 21 15.07 -0.34 -3.32
N VAL A 22 14.25 -1.06 -4.07
CA VAL A 22 12.85 -0.67 -4.32
C VAL A 22 12.03 -1.07 -3.09
N HIS A 23 12.27 -0.36 -2.00
CA HIS A 23 11.41 -0.40 -0.84
C HIS A 23 10.13 0.36 -1.21
N ASN A 24 9.08 -0.35 -1.54
CA ASN A 24 7.78 0.24 -1.79
C ASN A 24 6.82 0.00 -0.62
N GLY A 25 5.81 0.85 -0.51
CA GLY A 25 4.82 0.76 0.57
C GLY A 25 4.09 -0.59 0.63
N ALA A 26 3.92 -1.28 -0.51
CA ALA A 26 3.28 -2.59 -0.58
C ALA A 26 4.12 -3.68 0.11
N HIS A 27 5.46 -3.62 -0.03
CA HIS A 27 6.36 -4.54 0.66
C HIS A 27 6.22 -4.44 2.18
N TYR A 28 6.27 -3.22 2.71
CA TYR A 28 6.16 -3.02 4.16
C TYR A 28 4.78 -3.35 4.69
N TYR A 29 3.74 -3.09 3.92
CA TYR A 29 2.39 -3.50 4.30
C TYR A 29 2.23 -5.02 4.34
N GLY A 30 2.82 -5.72 3.38
CA GLY A 30 2.87 -7.19 3.39
C GLY A 30 3.58 -7.74 4.63
N GLN A 31 4.70 -7.15 5.03
CA GLN A 31 5.40 -7.52 6.26
C GLN A 31 4.54 -7.27 7.50
N GLU A 32 3.87 -6.13 7.61
CA GLU A 32 2.99 -5.84 8.74
C GLU A 32 1.78 -6.78 8.80
N ILE A 33 1.19 -7.15 7.66
CA ILE A 33 0.16 -8.17 7.63
C ILE A 33 0.71 -9.49 8.18
N GLU A 34 1.89 -9.91 7.75
CA GLU A 34 2.52 -11.16 8.19
C GLU A 34 2.88 -11.14 9.68
N GLU A 35 3.45 -10.06 10.16
CA GLU A 35 3.99 -9.96 11.52
C GLU A 35 2.94 -9.56 12.56
N LEU A 36 2.02 -8.66 12.21
CA LEU A 36 1.08 -8.05 13.17
C LEU A 36 -0.36 -8.57 13.05
N ILE A 37 -0.79 -8.99 11.89
CA ILE A 37 -2.18 -9.36 11.63
C ILE A 37 -2.35 -10.88 11.62
N LEU A 38 -1.57 -11.59 10.83
CA LEU A 38 -1.72 -13.05 10.66
C LEU A 38 -1.52 -13.88 11.92
N PRO A 39 -0.68 -13.52 12.90
CA PRO A 39 -0.59 -14.28 14.15
C PRO A 39 -1.92 -14.36 14.92
N HIS A 40 -2.81 -13.40 14.68
CA HIS A 40 -4.12 -13.33 15.32
C HIS A 40 -5.25 -13.96 14.50
N ILE A 41 -4.93 -14.52 13.33
CA ILE A 41 -5.90 -15.04 12.37
C ILE A 41 -5.48 -16.43 11.91
N LYS A 42 -6.30 -17.44 12.21
CA LYS A 42 -6.09 -18.81 11.72
C LYS A 42 -6.83 -18.98 10.40
N ALA A 43 -6.13 -18.95 9.28
CA ALA A 43 -6.72 -19.16 7.96
C ALA A 43 -5.74 -19.83 6.99
N ASN A 44 -6.26 -20.67 6.09
CA ASN A 44 -5.48 -21.33 5.03
C ASN A 44 -5.68 -20.61 3.69
N VAL A 45 -5.41 -19.32 3.63
CA VAL A 45 -5.55 -18.51 2.40
C VAL A 45 -4.24 -17.87 2.03
N PHE A 46 -4.06 -17.64 0.75
CA PHE A 46 -2.92 -16.86 0.26
C PHE A 46 -3.32 -15.38 0.21
N ILE A 47 -2.50 -14.53 0.80
CA ILE A 47 -2.60 -13.09 0.66
C ILE A 47 -1.48 -12.67 -0.27
N VAL A 48 -1.84 -12.00 -1.34
CA VAL A 48 -0.88 -11.48 -2.32
C VAL A 48 -0.89 -9.97 -2.23
N THR A 49 0.26 -9.39 -1.91
CA THR A 49 0.44 -7.94 -2.00
C THR A 49 1.08 -7.62 -3.35
N ALA A 50 0.41 -6.81 -4.15
CA ALA A 50 0.91 -6.44 -5.46
C ALA A 50 1.65 -5.10 -5.42
N GLY A 51 2.93 -5.13 -5.70
CA GLY A 51 3.56 -4.03 -6.41
C GLY A 51 3.48 -4.33 -7.91
N GLY A 52 3.31 -3.35 -8.76
CA GLY A 52 2.93 -3.43 -10.18
C GLY A 52 3.67 -4.38 -11.15
N THR A 53 4.38 -5.37 -10.67
CA THR A 53 5.18 -6.31 -11.47
C THR A 53 4.80 -7.78 -11.26
N LEU A 54 3.73 -8.08 -10.53
CA LEU A 54 3.34 -9.46 -10.29
C LEU A 54 2.79 -10.10 -11.58
N GLN A 55 3.38 -11.21 -11.98
CA GLN A 55 2.91 -11.96 -13.15
C GLN A 55 1.66 -12.78 -12.79
N PRO A 56 0.55 -12.68 -13.55
CA PRO A 56 -0.71 -13.37 -13.25
C PRO A 56 -0.59 -14.88 -13.02
N ARG A 57 0.25 -15.55 -13.81
CA ARG A 57 0.49 -17.00 -13.69
C ARG A 57 1.12 -17.43 -12.35
N LYS A 58 1.69 -16.49 -11.59
CA LYS A 58 2.27 -16.74 -10.26
C LYS A 58 1.29 -16.53 -9.13
N VAL A 59 0.11 -15.99 -9.42
CA VAL A 59 -0.95 -15.81 -8.43
C VAL A 59 -1.74 -17.11 -8.29
N PRO A 60 -1.86 -17.69 -7.09
CA PRO A 60 -2.64 -18.90 -6.86
C PRO A 60 -4.13 -18.69 -7.18
N ASN A 61 -4.83 -19.77 -7.51
CA ASN A 61 -6.28 -19.75 -7.46
C ASN A 61 -6.77 -19.66 -6.02
N ASN A 62 -7.97 -19.13 -5.80
CA ASN A 62 -8.57 -18.97 -4.47
C ASN A 62 -7.66 -18.19 -3.51
N CYS A 63 -7.18 -17.03 -3.94
CA CYS A 63 -6.36 -16.17 -3.11
C CYS A 63 -7.06 -14.86 -2.77
N ILE A 64 -6.54 -14.21 -1.74
CA ILE A 64 -6.84 -12.81 -1.43
C ILE A 64 -5.75 -11.96 -2.06
N PHE A 65 -6.17 -11.01 -2.87
CA PHE A 65 -5.27 -10.10 -3.57
C PHE A 65 -5.39 -8.69 -3.00
N VAL A 66 -4.33 -8.20 -2.37
CA VAL A 66 -4.30 -6.86 -1.80
C VAL A 66 -3.88 -5.85 -2.86
N CYS A 67 -4.83 -5.02 -3.28
CA CYS A 67 -4.62 -4.00 -4.29
C CYS A 67 -4.24 -2.66 -3.64
N HIS A 68 -2.99 -2.26 -3.79
CA HIS A 68 -2.47 -1.00 -3.26
C HIS A 68 -2.52 0.16 -4.25
N HIS A 69 -2.59 -0.14 -5.54
CA HIS A 69 -2.41 0.87 -6.57
C HIS A 69 -3.73 1.38 -7.12
N ASN A 70 -3.69 2.64 -7.58
CA ASN A 70 -4.68 3.22 -8.49
C ASN A 70 -4.60 2.60 -9.89
N LEU A 71 -4.40 1.30 -9.98
CA LEU A 71 -4.37 0.66 -11.28
C LEU A 71 -5.79 0.70 -11.84
N SER A 72 -5.89 1.04 -13.11
CA SER A 72 -7.11 0.77 -13.84
C SER A 72 -7.45 -0.70 -13.61
N PRO A 73 -8.52 -1.02 -12.87
CA PRO A 73 -8.88 -2.41 -12.59
C PRO A 73 -8.99 -3.22 -13.87
N GLU A 74 -9.42 -2.58 -14.95
CA GLU A 74 -9.57 -3.17 -16.28
C GLU A 74 -8.29 -3.79 -16.84
N LYS A 75 -7.13 -3.17 -16.60
CA LYS A 75 -5.84 -3.71 -17.10
C LYS A 75 -5.32 -4.85 -16.25
N MET A 76 -5.50 -4.77 -14.94
CA MET A 76 -5.07 -5.83 -14.04
C MET A 76 -6.03 -7.01 -14.05
N TYR A 77 -7.29 -6.73 -13.98
CA TYR A 77 -8.37 -7.67 -13.88
C TYR A 77 -8.41 -8.63 -15.08
N LYS A 78 -8.27 -8.14 -16.31
CA LYS A 78 -8.17 -9.01 -17.50
C LYS A 78 -7.09 -10.10 -17.42
N GLN A 79 -6.06 -9.88 -16.63
CA GLN A 79 -4.97 -10.84 -16.44
C GLN A 79 -5.29 -11.92 -15.40
N PHE A 80 -6.37 -11.75 -14.62
CA PHE A 80 -6.73 -12.63 -13.51
C PHE A 80 -8.14 -13.24 -13.63
N LEU A 81 -8.84 -13.00 -14.74
CA LEU A 81 -10.24 -13.39 -14.99
C LEU A 81 -10.56 -14.87 -14.72
N GLU A 82 -9.59 -15.75 -14.90
CA GLU A 82 -9.77 -17.20 -14.71
C GLU A 82 -9.53 -17.65 -13.25
N LYS A 83 -9.27 -16.70 -12.34
CA LYS A 83 -8.88 -16.99 -10.96
C LYS A 83 -9.97 -16.54 -10.00
N ASN A 84 -10.35 -17.41 -9.08
CA ASN A 84 -11.22 -17.02 -7.98
C ASN A 84 -10.42 -16.18 -6.97
N ILE A 85 -10.50 -14.86 -7.10
CA ILE A 85 -9.78 -13.89 -6.27
C ILE A 85 -10.78 -13.08 -5.46
N LEU A 86 -10.47 -12.88 -4.17
CA LEU A 86 -11.08 -11.84 -3.37
C LEU A 86 -10.13 -10.64 -3.34
N TRP A 87 -10.58 -9.54 -3.93
CA TRP A 87 -9.81 -8.31 -3.96
C TRP A 87 -9.96 -7.53 -2.66
N VAL A 88 -8.86 -7.21 -2.02
CA VAL A 88 -8.81 -6.30 -0.88
C VAL A 88 -8.23 -4.98 -1.36
N CYS A 89 -9.03 -3.93 -1.29
CA CYS A 89 -8.68 -2.62 -1.80
C CYS A 89 -8.56 -1.61 -0.67
N SER A 90 -7.56 -0.76 -0.75
CA SER A 90 -7.37 0.35 0.19
C SER A 90 -8.07 1.65 -0.24
N LYS A 91 -8.96 1.57 -1.24
CA LYS A 91 -9.79 2.68 -1.73
C LYS A 91 -11.20 2.20 -2.06
N PRO A 92 -12.25 2.88 -1.57
CA PRO A 92 -13.62 2.55 -1.90
C PRO A 92 -13.89 2.57 -3.43
N SER A 93 -13.40 3.60 -4.12
CA SER A 93 -13.58 3.72 -5.57
C SER A 93 -12.97 2.56 -6.39
N THR A 94 -11.96 1.87 -5.84
CA THR A 94 -11.40 0.68 -6.48
C THR A 94 -12.31 -0.53 -6.27
N VAL A 95 -12.99 -0.63 -5.12
CA VAL A 95 -14.00 -1.66 -4.86
C VAL A 95 -15.15 -1.51 -5.86
N GLU A 96 -15.72 -0.32 -5.97
CA GLU A 96 -16.83 -0.02 -6.90
C GLU A 96 -16.50 -0.40 -8.35
N LYS A 97 -15.30 -0.07 -8.80
CA LYS A 97 -14.83 -0.42 -10.15
C LYS A 97 -14.67 -1.92 -10.38
N LEU A 98 -14.25 -2.67 -9.38
CA LEU A 98 -14.12 -4.12 -9.46
C LEU A 98 -15.50 -4.79 -9.42
N GLU A 99 -16.38 -4.35 -8.54
CA GLU A 99 -17.76 -4.85 -8.45
C GLU A 99 -18.55 -4.58 -9.74
N ALA A 100 -18.34 -3.44 -10.36
CA ALA A 100 -18.97 -3.09 -11.64
C ALA A 100 -18.62 -4.05 -12.80
N VAL A 101 -17.51 -4.78 -12.68
CA VAL A 101 -17.10 -5.82 -13.66
C VAL A 101 -17.32 -7.24 -13.15
N GLY A 102 -18.06 -7.40 -12.05
CA GLY A 102 -18.44 -8.70 -11.50
C GLY A 102 -17.41 -9.36 -10.57
N GLU A 103 -16.35 -8.65 -10.21
CA GLU A 103 -15.34 -9.14 -9.29
C GLU A 103 -15.77 -8.99 -7.82
N LYS A 104 -15.27 -9.88 -6.96
CA LYS A 104 -15.50 -9.79 -5.51
C LYS A 104 -14.44 -8.90 -4.89
N ALA A 105 -14.85 -7.74 -4.40
CA ALA A 105 -13.95 -6.80 -3.77
C ALA A 105 -14.44 -6.37 -2.38
N VAL A 106 -13.50 -6.01 -1.51
CA VAL A 106 -13.78 -5.46 -0.19
C VAL A 106 -12.83 -4.33 0.11
N TYR A 107 -13.32 -3.35 0.84
CA TYR A 107 -12.51 -2.25 1.35
C TYR A 107 -11.91 -2.62 2.69
N ILE A 108 -10.59 -2.50 2.82
CA ILE A 108 -9.89 -2.46 4.11
C ILE A 108 -9.06 -1.18 4.12
N PRO A 109 -9.25 -0.28 5.11
CA PRO A 109 -8.42 0.91 5.24
C PRO A 109 -6.94 0.55 5.29
N LEU A 110 -6.12 1.36 4.64
CA LEU A 110 -4.67 1.20 4.73
C LEU A 110 -4.21 1.53 6.14
N SER A 111 -3.42 0.64 6.72
CA SER A 111 -2.90 0.78 8.08
C SER A 111 -1.37 0.80 8.11
N VAL A 112 -0.81 1.22 9.23
CA VAL A 112 0.63 1.25 9.50
C VAL A 112 0.92 0.79 10.94
N ASP A 113 2.11 0.29 11.20
CA ASP A 113 2.58 0.06 12.58
C ASP A 113 2.89 1.42 13.23
N THR A 114 1.89 2.03 13.87
CA THR A 114 2.04 3.36 14.47
C THR A 114 3.10 3.38 15.55
N LYS A 115 3.21 2.31 16.36
CA LYS A 115 4.23 2.19 17.42
C LYS A 115 5.65 2.16 16.87
N TYR A 116 5.85 1.58 15.69
CA TYR A 116 7.14 1.61 15.01
C TYR A 116 7.44 3.00 14.48
N VAL A 117 6.47 3.63 13.81
CA VAL A 117 6.63 4.96 13.21
C VAL A 117 6.88 6.03 14.26
N GLU A 118 6.18 5.99 15.38
CA GLU A 118 6.33 6.94 16.48
C GLU A 118 7.75 7.07 17.06
N LYS A 119 8.54 6.01 16.96
CA LYS A 119 9.94 6.01 17.40
C LYS A 119 10.82 7.03 16.67
N PHE A 120 10.36 7.51 15.51
CA PHE A 120 11.11 8.46 14.67
C PHE A 120 10.63 9.91 14.85
N LYS A 121 9.66 10.18 15.73
CA LYS A 121 9.24 11.55 16.03
C LYS A 121 10.43 12.38 16.49
N THR A 122 10.59 13.57 15.89
CA THR A 122 11.64 14.51 16.22
C THR A 122 11.16 15.96 16.03
N GLU A 123 11.97 16.91 16.44
CA GLU A 123 11.72 18.33 16.18
C GLU A 123 11.67 18.62 14.67
N LYS A 124 10.75 19.50 14.28
CA LYS A 124 10.56 19.94 12.90
C LYS A 124 11.53 21.08 12.58
N ILE A 125 12.52 20.77 11.76
CA ILE A 125 13.60 21.72 11.41
C ILE A 125 13.57 22.18 9.94
N ARG A 126 12.64 21.61 9.13
CA ARG A 126 12.47 21.92 7.70
C ARG A 126 11.01 22.19 7.38
N ASP A 127 10.75 22.93 6.32
CA ASP A 127 9.39 23.35 6.00
C ASP A 127 8.60 22.27 5.27
N ILE A 128 8.92 21.96 4.01
CA ILE A 128 8.09 21.09 3.19
C ILE A 128 8.90 20.07 2.39
N ALA A 129 8.39 18.85 2.35
CA ALA A 129 8.92 17.79 1.49
C ALA A 129 7.84 17.11 0.66
N PHE A 130 8.21 16.66 -0.52
CA PHE A 130 7.47 15.66 -1.28
C PHE A 130 8.07 14.27 -1.02
N ILE A 131 7.21 13.34 -0.58
CA ILE A 131 7.62 11.96 -0.29
C ILE A 131 7.13 11.04 -1.41
N GLY A 132 8.07 10.49 -2.15
CA GLY A 132 7.69 9.57 -3.24
C GLY A 132 8.72 9.44 -4.35
N ASN A 133 8.27 8.88 -5.46
CA ASN A 133 9.12 8.66 -6.62
C ASN A 133 9.45 9.97 -7.35
N PHE A 134 10.67 10.08 -7.85
CA PHE A 134 11.17 11.30 -8.51
C PHE A 134 10.34 11.73 -9.73
N TRP A 135 9.76 10.79 -10.47
CA TRP A 135 8.90 11.14 -11.60
C TRP A 135 7.59 11.82 -11.20
N LYS A 136 7.06 11.51 -9.98
CA LYS A 136 5.91 12.21 -9.39
C LYS A 136 6.30 13.60 -8.89
N PHE A 137 7.52 13.73 -8.37
CA PHE A 137 8.07 15.02 -7.94
C PHE A 137 8.16 16.03 -9.09
N LYS A 138 8.46 15.57 -10.30
CA LYS A 138 8.48 16.42 -11.52
C LYS A 138 7.10 16.79 -12.06
N SER A 139 6.02 16.47 -11.35
CA SER A 139 4.67 16.81 -11.79
C SER A 139 4.44 18.32 -11.87
N SER A 140 3.51 18.71 -12.74
CA SER A 140 3.10 20.12 -12.86
C SER A 140 2.56 20.68 -11.54
N TYR A 141 1.95 19.82 -10.71
CA TYR A 141 1.46 20.20 -9.40
C TYR A 141 2.60 20.70 -8.49
N ILE A 142 3.68 19.93 -8.35
CA ILE A 142 4.83 20.34 -7.51
C ILE A 142 5.48 21.62 -8.06
N ASN A 143 5.61 21.72 -9.38
CA ASN A 143 6.20 22.89 -10.03
C ASN A 143 5.32 24.17 -9.92
N SER A 144 4.03 24.02 -9.63
CA SER A 144 3.12 25.15 -9.42
C SER A 144 3.11 25.69 -8.00
N LEU A 145 3.75 25.00 -7.06
CA LEU A 145 3.80 25.45 -5.66
C LEU A 145 4.67 26.71 -5.53
N PRO A 146 4.25 27.69 -4.71
CA PRO A 146 4.95 28.98 -4.59
C PRO A 146 6.21 28.91 -3.72
N MET A 147 6.68 27.71 -3.37
CA MET A 147 7.80 27.48 -2.47
C MET A 147 8.68 26.33 -2.96
N GLU A 148 9.91 26.32 -2.49
CA GLU A 148 10.82 25.20 -2.74
C GLU A 148 10.37 23.96 -1.95
N VAL A 149 10.17 22.85 -2.67
CA VAL A 149 9.79 21.56 -2.11
C VAL A 149 10.95 20.59 -2.19
N HIS A 150 11.38 20.06 -1.07
CA HIS A 150 12.44 19.06 -1.04
C HIS A 150 11.91 17.70 -1.48
N HIS A 151 12.64 17.02 -2.35
CA HIS A 151 12.32 15.63 -2.70
C HIS A 151 12.96 14.64 -1.72
N VAL A 152 12.14 13.81 -1.11
CA VAL A 152 12.58 12.70 -0.26
C VAL A 152 12.07 11.38 -0.86
N GLY A 153 12.97 10.59 -1.40
CA GLY A 153 12.65 9.31 -2.04
C GLY A 153 13.88 8.44 -2.24
N GLY A 154 13.66 7.18 -2.65
CA GLY A 154 14.75 6.23 -2.88
C GLY A 154 15.45 5.73 -1.61
N LEU A 155 14.93 6.05 -0.43
CA LEU A 155 15.47 5.64 0.86
C LEU A 155 14.84 4.31 1.32
N ASP A 156 15.56 3.55 2.17
CA ASP A 156 14.94 2.48 2.93
C ASP A 156 13.92 3.06 3.94
N ARG A 157 13.03 2.20 4.46
CA ARG A 157 11.94 2.67 5.32
C ARG A 157 12.42 3.45 6.55
N ARG A 158 13.45 2.95 7.21
CA ARG A 158 13.97 3.59 8.42
C ARG A 158 14.46 5.00 8.11
N ARG A 159 15.33 5.13 7.12
CA ARG A 159 15.87 6.43 6.69
C ARG A 159 14.77 7.35 6.14
N LEU A 160 13.78 6.79 5.47
CA LEU A 160 12.63 7.56 5.00
C LEU A 160 11.87 8.19 6.17
N LEU A 161 11.58 7.42 7.23
CA LEU A 161 10.90 7.90 8.42
C LEU A 161 11.75 8.92 9.19
N GLU A 162 13.06 8.66 9.36
CA GLU A 162 14.01 9.56 9.99
C GLU A 162 14.09 10.91 9.25
N GLU A 163 14.06 10.89 7.94
CA GLU A 163 14.11 12.11 7.13
C GLU A 163 12.76 12.83 7.12
N MET A 164 11.66 12.11 6.85
CA MET A 164 10.30 12.66 6.83
C MET A 164 9.93 13.35 8.14
N ALA A 165 10.35 12.79 9.27
CA ALA A 165 10.07 13.33 10.60
C ALA A 165 10.58 14.77 10.82
N LYS A 166 11.58 15.22 10.06
CA LYS A 166 12.18 16.56 10.18
C LYS A 166 11.34 17.67 9.58
N TYR A 167 10.33 17.34 8.75
CA TYR A 167 9.53 18.32 8.02
C TYR A 167 8.25 18.69 8.75
N ARG A 168 7.86 19.97 8.68
CA ARG A 168 6.57 20.45 9.20
C ARG A 168 5.43 19.99 8.32
N ARG A 169 5.61 20.11 7.00
CA ARG A 169 4.63 19.76 5.98
C ARG A 169 5.17 18.68 5.06
N VAL A 170 4.31 17.76 4.69
CA VAL A 170 4.67 16.65 3.82
C VAL A 170 3.60 16.46 2.75
N ILE A 171 4.01 16.49 1.49
CA ILE A 171 3.16 16.12 0.36
C ILE A 171 3.37 14.63 0.12
N ALA A 172 2.36 13.82 0.41
CA ALA A 172 2.46 12.37 0.32
C ALA A 172 1.12 11.69 0.04
N GLU A 173 1.19 10.50 -0.55
CA GLU A 173 0.05 9.61 -0.75
C GLU A 173 0.26 8.23 -0.13
N GLY A 174 -0.83 7.46 0.01
CA GLY A 174 -0.78 6.08 0.48
C GLY A 174 -0.23 5.96 1.91
N ARG A 175 0.68 5.02 2.13
CA ARG A 175 1.29 4.79 3.45
C ARG A 175 2.05 6.00 3.99
N CYS A 176 2.80 6.67 3.12
CA CYS A 176 3.59 7.83 3.55
C CYS A 176 2.71 8.96 4.08
N ASN A 177 1.46 9.08 3.60
CA ASN A 177 0.48 10.01 4.15
C ASN A 177 0.17 9.68 5.62
N ILE A 178 -0.14 8.42 5.93
CA ILE A 178 -0.45 7.97 7.29
C ILE A 178 0.80 8.07 8.18
N GLU A 179 1.95 7.62 7.69
CA GLU A 179 3.22 7.67 8.42
C GLU A 179 3.61 9.11 8.77
N ALA A 180 3.39 10.07 7.86
CA ALA A 180 3.63 11.50 8.10
C ALA A 180 2.71 12.06 9.19
N GLN A 181 1.43 11.71 9.18
CA GLN A 181 0.49 12.10 10.25
C GLN A 181 0.93 11.56 11.61
N VAL A 182 1.31 10.28 11.68
CA VAL A 182 1.84 9.66 12.91
C VAL A 182 3.09 10.40 13.41
N LEU A 183 3.94 10.84 12.51
CA LEU A 183 5.13 11.64 12.83
C LEU A 183 4.82 13.09 13.25
N GLY A 184 3.55 13.51 13.18
CA GLY A 184 3.11 14.87 13.51
C GLY A 184 3.43 15.90 12.43
N CYS A 185 3.49 15.47 11.17
CA CYS A 185 3.57 16.40 10.04
C CYS A 185 2.16 16.83 9.62
N GLU A 186 2.04 18.06 9.12
CA GLU A 186 0.90 18.49 8.32
C GLU A 186 0.98 17.79 6.97
N VAL A 187 -0.09 17.11 6.57
CA VAL A 187 -0.09 16.33 5.33
C VAL A 187 -0.91 17.00 4.26
N GLU A 188 -0.30 17.18 3.10
CA GLU A 188 -0.93 17.66 1.89
C GLU A 188 -1.06 16.52 0.88
N ILE A 189 -2.25 16.37 0.32
CA ILE A 189 -2.54 15.34 -0.68
C ILE A 189 -2.22 15.90 -2.06
N PRO A 190 -1.34 15.24 -2.83
CA PRO A 190 -0.97 15.74 -4.14
C PRO A 190 -2.10 15.60 -5.17
N HIS A 191 -2.40 16.66 -5.88
CA HIS A 191 -3.36 16.69 -6.98
C HIS A 191 -2.62 16.58 -8.32
N TYR A 192 -2.38 15.36 -8.78
CA TYR A 192 -1.59 15.15 -10.00
C TYR A 192 -2.31 15.49 -11.32
N GLY A 193 -3.59 15.83 -11.26
CA GLY A 193 -4.38 16.16 -12.46
C GLY A 193 -4.55 15.02 -13.47
N SER A 194 -4.03 13.83 -13.16
CA SER A 194 -4.13 12.68 -14.04
C SER A 194 -5.41 11.89 -13.77
N PRO A 195 -6.21 11.57 -14.79
CA PRO A 195 -7.35 10.68 -14.63
C PRO A 195 -6.91 9.34 -14.03
N GLY A 196 -7.52 8.91 -12.93
CA GLY A 196 -7.25 7.63 -12.27
C GLY A 196 -6.22 7.66 -11.13
N VAL A 197 -5.60 8.80 -10.86
CA VAL A 197 -4.79 9.00 -9.65
C VAL A 197 -5.64 9.77 -8.64
N GLU A 198 -6.52 9.07 -7.97
CA GLU A 198 -7.31 9.63 -6.88
C GLU A 198 -6.46 9.59 -5.60
N ALA A 199 -5.96 10.75 -5.21
CA ALA A 199 -5.41 10.93 -3.88
C ALA A 199 -6.58 11.04 -2.90
N ILE A 200 -6.62 10.18 -1.91
CA ILE A 200 -7.64 10.21 -0.86
C ILE A 200 -7.02 10.59 0.46
N GLU A 201 -7.74 11.38 1.22
CA GLU A 201 -7.42 11.62 2.62
C GLU A 201 -7.52 10.30 3.39
N ARG A 202 -6.59 10.06 4.30
CA ARG A 202 -6.52 8.82 5.06
C ARG A 202 -6.45 9.12 6.54
N GLU A 203 -7.30 8.45 7.27
CA GLU A 203 -7.22 8.44 8.72
C GLU A 203 -6.06 7.56 9.18
N VAL A 204 -5.48 7.91 10.32
CA VAL A 204 -4.45 7.08 10.97
C VAL A 204 -5.12 5.83 11.54
N LEU A 205 -4.70 4.67 11.04
CA LEU A 205 -5.13 3.37 11.53
C LEU A 205 -3.89 2.54 11.90
N ASP A 206 -3.83 2.07 13.14
CA ASP A 206 -2.81 1.11 13.55
C ASP A 206 -3.08 -0.26 12.91
N SER A 207 -2.03 -0.95 12.48
CA SER A 207 -2.16 -2.26 11.83
C SER A 207 -2.81 -3.31 12.75
N ARG A 208 -2.72 -3.15 14.06
CA ARG A 208 -3.39 -4.02 15.04
C ARG A 208 -4.90 -3.78 15.09
N ASP A 209 -5.32 -2.54 14.90
CA ASP A 209 -6.74 -2.17 14.85
C ASP A 209 -7.41 -2.61 13.53
N ALA A 210 -6.61 -2.92 12.52
CA ALA A 210 -7.10 -3.53 11.29
C ALA A 210 -7.44 -5.04 11.42
N ILE A 211 -7.06 -5.71 12.51
CA ILE A 211 -7.28 -7.15 12.71
C ILE A 211 -8.75 -7.59 12.55
N PRO A 212 -9.75 -6.88 13.11
CA PRO A 212 -11.16 -7.25 12.92
C PRO A 212 -11.59 -7.27 11.45
N PHE A 213 -11.18 -6.26 10.66
CA PHE A 213 -11.48 -6.20 9.22
C PHE A 213 -10.90 -7.41 8.48
N TRP A 214 -9.65 -7.75 8.77
CA TRP A 214 -9.00 -8.91 8.17
C TRP A 214 -9.65 -10.24 8.57
N ARG A 215 -10.09 -10.39 9.81
CA ARG A 215 -10.84 -11.58 10.26
C ARG A 215 -12.11 -11.77 9.45
N GLU A 216 -12.89 -10.71 9.29
CA GLU A 216 -14.14 -10.77 8.52
C GLU A 216 -13.89 -11.18 7.06
N VAL A 217 -12.90 -10.56 6.41
CA VAL A 217 -12.53 -10.88 5.03
C VAL A 217 -12.09 -12.34 4.88
N LEU A 218 -11.25 -12.83 5.78
CA LEU A 218 -10.74 -14.19 5.73
C LEU A 218 -11.87 -15.21 5.94
N LEU A 219 -12.77 -14.98 6.88
CA LEU A 219 -13.92 -15.83 7.13
C LEU A 219 -14.86 -15.88 5.92
N LYS A 220 -15.15 -14.76 5.29
CA LYS A 220 -15.98 -14.71 4.08
C LYS A 220 -15.33 -15.44 2.92
N HIS A 221 -14.02 -15.33 2.75
CA HIS A 221 -13.30 -16.03 1.69
C HIS A 221 -13.25 -17.55 1.91
N GLU A 222 -12.98 -18.01 3.13
CA GLU A 222 -13.00 -19.44 3.46
C GLU A 222 -14.37 -20.08 3.28
N ALA A 223 -15.43 -19.38 3.67
CA ALA A 223 -16.80 -19.83 3.46
C ALA A 223 -17.10 -20.01 1.96
N SER A 224 -16.68 -19.07 1.13
CA SER A 224 -16.85 -19.12 -0.33
C SER A 224 -16.07 -20.28 -0.97
N THR A 225 -14.88 -20.60 -0.46
CA THR A 225 -14.04 -21.69 -1.00
C THR A 225 -14.53 -23.08 -0.60
N LYS A 226 -15.19 -23.22 0.55
CA LYS A 226 -15.78 -24.49 0.99
C LYS A 226 -17.04 -24.87 0.21
N LEU A 227 -17.78 -23.87 -0.30
CA LEU A 227 -18.99 -24.11 -1.11
C LEU A 227 -18.67 -24.54 -2.55
N LEU A 228 -17.42 -24.40 -2.98
CA LEU A 228 -16.96 -24.77 -4.33
C LEU A 228 -16.25 -26.14 -4.39
N LYS A 229 -16.16 -26.86 -3.28
CA LYS A 229 -15.70 -28.26 -3.16
C LYS A 229 -16.86 -29.22 -3.01
#